data_b6010880e1bb9ea6c81b1273a6c7e79f
#
_entry.id   b6010880e1bb9ea6c81b1273a6c7e79f
#
_cell.length_a   1.000
_cell.length_b   1.000
_cell.length_c   1.000
_cell.angle_alpha   90.00
_cell.angle_beta   90.00
_cell.angle_gamma   90.00
#
_symmetry.space_group_name_H-M   'P 1'
#
loop_
_entity.id
_entity.type
_entity.pdbx_description
1 polymer ?
#
loop_
_entity_poly.entity_id
_entity_poly.type
_entity_poly.pdbx_seq_one_letter_code
_entity_poly.pdbx_strand_id
1 'polypeptide(L)'
;MWIFLNDSFLSIVAHRDRSDVLLVRSRKAGDIEALFPDAAVRKGEGTDYRFRADVPTEQVAATLAGRVSAINYTNFKDSVKNRSRHDAYFEVWDIMRGWGAKR
;
A
#
# COMPACT_ATOMS: atom_id res chain seq x y z
N MET A 1 0.06 6.64 -6.44
CA MET A 1 1.28 6.00 -5.89
C MET A 1 0.94 4.58 -5.44
N TRP A 2 1.69 3.64 -5.89
CA TRP A 2 1.61 2.28 -5.35
C TRP A 2 2.72 2.12 -4.33
N ILE A 3 2.37 1.57 -3.18
CA ILE A 3 3.37 1.33 -2.15
C ILE A 3 3.24 -0.09 -1.61
N PHE A 4 4.34 -0.83 -1.66
CA PHE A 4 4.45 -2.20 -1.19
C PHE A 4 5.13 -2.17 0.18
N LEU A 5 4.37 -2.47 1.21
CA LEU A 5 4.89 -2.65 2.55
C LEU A 5 4.88 -4.12 2.89
N ASN A 6 5.66 -4.54 3.88
CA ASN A 6 5.77 -5.96 4.18
C ASN A 6 4.48 -6.57 4.75
N ASP A 7 3.53 -5.74 5.15
CA ASP A 7 2.24 -6.18 5.69
C ASP A 7 1.04 -5.58 4.94
N SER A 8 1.25 -4.76 3.90
CA SER A 8 0.15 -4.14 3.17
C SER A 8 0.60 -3.64 1.82
N PHE A 9 -0.33 -3.64 0.87
CA PHE A 9 -0.16 -3.02 -0.44
C PHE A 9 -1.25 -1.98 -0.64
N LEU A 10 -0.86 -0.75 -0.89
CA LEU A 10 -1.80 0.36 -1.02
C LEU A 10 -1.61 1.08 -2.35
N SER A 11 -2.74 1.59 -2.87
CA SER A 11 -2.75 2.57 -3.96
C SER A 11 -3.29 3.87 -3.39
N ILE A 12 -2.48 4.91 -3.43
CA ILE A 12 -2.81 6.20 -2.82
C ILE A 12 -2.84 7.25 -3.93
N VAL A 13 -3.98 7.93 -4.06
CA VAL A 13 -4.19 8.94 -5.10
C VAL A 13 -4.87 10.16 -4.50
N ALA A 14 -4.89 11.25 -5.27
CA ALA A 14 -5.61 12.45 -4.89
C ALA A 14 -7.11 12.15 -4.79
N HIS A 15 -7.77 12.76 -3.82
CA HIS A 15 -9.21 12.72 -3.73
C HIS A 15 -9.79 13.62 -4.82
N ARG A 16 -10.88 13.16 -5.46
CA ARG A 16 -11.48 13.91 -6.57
C ARG A 16 -12.00 15.29 -6.15
N ASP A 17 -12.60 15.37 -4.95
CA ASP A 17 -13.36 16.54 -4.53
C ASP A 17 -12.76 17.27 -3.33
N ARG A 18 -11.81 16.66 -2.64
CA ARG A 18 -11.24 17.21 -1.41
C ARG A 18 -9.72 17.30 -1.52
N SER A 19 -9.18 18.48 -1.16
CA SER A 19 -7.74 18.71 -1.22
C SER A 19 -7.01 18.42 0.10
N ASP A 20 -7.75 18.20 1.19
CA ASP A 20 -7.19 17.98 2.52
C ASP A 20 -6.95 16.50 2.85
N VAL A 21 -7.45 15.60 2.00
CA VAL A 21 -7.32 14.15 2.20
C VAL A 21 -6.75 13.50 0.93
N LEU A 22 -6.21 12.30 1.11
CA LEU A 22 -5.88 11.40 0.01
C LEU A 22 -6.83 10.21 0.03
N LEU A 23 -7.09 9.65 -1.15
CA LEU A 23 -7.85 8.43 -1.26
C LEU A 23 -6.88 7.25 -1.16
N VAL A 24 -7.01 6.50 -0.07
CA VAL A 24 -6.20 5.31 0.20
C VAL A 24 -7.02 4.09 -0.17
N ARG A 25 -6.46 3.23 -1.01
CA ARG A 25 -7.18 2.07 -1.54
C ARG A 25 -6.37 0.80 -1.35
N SER A 26 -7.06 -0.31 -1.12
CA SER A 26 -6.41 -1.62 -1.06
C SER A 26 -7.25 -2.69 -1.74
N ARG A 27 -6.60 -3.80 -2.09
CA ARG A 27 -7.25 -4.97 -2.67
C ARG A 27 -7.61 -5.99 -1.60
N LYS A 28 -6.84 -6.03 -0.52
CA LYS A 28 -7.03 -6.98 0.58
C LYS A 28 -7.65 -6.28 1.79
N ALA A 29 -8.59 -6.95 2.43
CA ALA A 29 -9.14 -6.50 3.70
C ALA A 29 -8.01 -6.42 4.73
N GLY A 30 -8.00 -5.35 5.51
CA GLY A 30 -7.02 -5.15 6.58
C GLY A 30 -5.80 -4.37 6.17
N ASP A 31 -5.51 -4.21 4.88
CA ASP A 31 -4.30 -3.51 4.45
C ASP A 31 -4.33 -2.02 4.80
N ILE A 32 -5.49 -1.37 4.67
CA ILE A 32 -5.62 0.04 5.06
C ILE A 32 -5.48 0.17 6.58
N GLU A 33 -6.17 -0.67 7.32
CA GLU A 33 -6.19 -0.61 8.79
C GLU A 33 -4.81 -0.91 9.39
N ALA A 34 -3.97 -1.64 8.68
CA ALA A 34 -2.60 -1.92 9.15
C ALA A 34 -1.78 -0.63 9.33
N LEU A 35 -2.06 0.39 8.52
CA LEU A 35 -1.37 1.68 8.60
C LEU A 35 -2.23 2.76 9.26
N PHE A 36 -3.54 2.69 9.04
CA PHE A 36 -4.48 3.72 9.49
C PHE A 36 -5.62 3.04 10.25
N PRO A 37 -5.35 2.61 11.51
CA PRO A 37 -6.32 1.79 12.25
C PRO A 37 -7.63 2.51 12.54
N ASP A 38 -7.64 3.83 12.55
CA ASP A 38 -8.84 4.62 12.81
C ASP A 38 -9.58 5.06 11.55
N ALA A 39 -9.09 4.66 10.38
CA ALA A 39 -9.71 5.08 9.12
C ALA A 39 -11.09 4.43 8.94
N ALA A 40 -12.04 5.21 8.41
CA ALA A 40 -13.36 4.70 8.05
C ALA A 40 -13.27 4.05 6.68
N VAL A 41 -13.06 2.74 6.66
CA VAL A 41 -12.88 1.99 5.41
C VAL A 41 -14.24 1.65 4.81
N ARG A 42 -14.43 2.06 3.56
CA ARG A 42 -15.60 1.70 2.76
C ARG A 42 -15.26 0.50 1.91
N LYS A 43 -16.24 -0.35 1.66
CA LYS A 43 -16.06 -1.56 0.88
C LYS A 43 -16.86 -1.51 -0.41
N GLY A 44 -16.23 -1.92 -1.51
CA GLY A 44 -16.93 -2.36 -2.70
C GLY A 44 -17.32 -1.27 -3.65
N GLU A 45 -18.43 -1.39 -4.29
CA GLU A 45 -18.97 -0.47 -5.29
C GLU A 45 -18.44 -0.71 -6.70
N GLY A 46 -18.07 -1.96 -7.00
CA GLY A 46 -17.73 -2.36 -8.35
C GLY A 46 -16.44 -1.77 -8.89
N THR A 47 -15.56 -1.32 -8.00
CA THR A 47 -14.28 -0.75 -8.40
C THR A 47 -13.16 -1.78 -8.31
N ASP A 48 -12.07 -1.49 -9.01
CA ASP A 48 -10.88 -2.33 -9.03
C ASP A 48 -10.32 -2.56 -7.62
N TYR A 49 -10.28 -1.51 -6.79
CA TYR A 49 -9.86 -1.62 -5.39
C TYR A 49 -11.10 -1.70 -4.51
N ARG A 50 -11.27 -2.84 -3.83
CA ARG A 50 -12.47 -3.12 -3.03
C ARG A 50 -12.59 -2.28 -1.78
N PHE A 51 -11.47 -1.83 -1.23
CA PHE A 51 -11.43 -1.12 0.05
C PHE A 51 -10.88 0.28 -0.16
N ARG A 52 -11.53 1.28 0.45
CA ARG A 52 -11.21 2.68 0.25
C ARG A 52 -11.40 3.45 1.55
N ALA A 53 -10.54 4.44 1.78
CA ALA A 53 -10.70 5.36 2.89
C ALA A 53 -10.14 6.73 2.52
N ASP A 54 -10.77 7.78 3.04
CA ASP A 54 -10.25 9.13 2.94
C ASP A 54 -9.39 9.39 4.18
N VAL A 55 -8.13 9.70 3.98
CA VAL A 55 -7.19 9.90 5.08
C VAL A 55 -6.52 11.26 4.90
N PRO A 56 -6.43 12.08 5.95
CA PRO A 56 -5.75 13.37 5.84
C PRO A 56 -4.34 13.23 5.26
N THR A 57 -4.01 14.10 4.33
CA THR A 57 -2.72 14.04 3.62
C THR A 57 -1.54 14.02 4.59
N GLU A 58 -1.61 14.84 5.63
CA GLU A 58 -0.52 14.92 6.61
C GLU A 58 -0.36 13.61 7.40
N GLN A 59 -1.49 12.95 7.68
CA GLN A 59 -1.45 11.66 8.38
C GLN A 59 -0.82 10.58 7.50
N VAL A 60 -1.16 10.56 6.21
CA VAL A 60 -0.55 9.62 5.26
C VAL A 60 0.96 9.83 5.21
N ALA A 61 1.38 11.09 5.06
CA ALA A 61 2.80 11.43 4.98
C ALA A 61 3.55 11.02 6.25
N ALA A 62 3.00 11.32 7.42
CA ALA A 62 3.64 11.00 8.69
C ALA A 62 3.72 9.49 8.92
N THR A 63 2.66 8.75 8.59
CA THR A 63 2.63 7.30 8.73
C THR A 63 3.67 6.63 7.84
N LEU A 64 3.77 7.06 6.57
CA LEU A 64 4.76 6.51 5.65
C LEU A 64 6.18 6.87 6.08
N ALA A 65 6.40 8.10 6.57
CA ALA A 65 7.70 8.50 7.10
C ALA A 65 8.11 7.59 8.27
N GLY A 66 7.18 7.26 9.17
CA GLY A 66 7.44 6.35 10.27
C GLY A 66 7.81 4.95 9.80
N ARG A 67 7.13 4.44 8.77
CA ARG A 67 7.44 3.13 8.21
C ARG A 67 8.82 3.10 7.55
N VAL A 68 9.22 4.19 6.90
CA VAL A 68 10.56 4.32 6.33
C VAL A 68 11.61 4.30 7.43
N SER A 69 11.39 5.07 8.50
CA SER A 69 12.32 5.14 9.62
C SER A 69 12.47 3.81 10.36
N ALA A 70 11.45 2.96 10.30
CA ALA A 70 11.44 1.67 10.98
C ALA A 70 12.05 0.53 10.15
N ILE A 71 12.55 0.80 8.94
CA ILE A 71 13.13 -0.23 8.09
C ILE A 71 14.36 -0.84 8.80
N ASN A 72 14.30 -2.15 9.02
CA ASN A 72 15.38 -2.91 9.67
C ASN A 72 15.74 -4.17 8.91
N TYR A 73 15.21 -4.34 7.70
CA TYR A 73 15.47 -5.49 6.84
C TYR A 73 16.44 -5.11 5.72
N THR A 74 17.28 -6.08 5.31
CA THR A 74 18.23 -5.90 4.20
C THR A 74 17.67 -6.45 2.89
N ASN A 75 16.61 -7.26 2.95
CA ASN A 75 15.90 -7.79 1.79
C ASN A 75 14.39 -7.64 2.03
N PHE A 76 13.74 -6.84 1.21
CA PHE A 76 12.33 -6.55 1.38
C PHE A 76 11.45 -7.81 1.27
N LYS A 77 11.67 -8.63 0.24
CA LYS A 77 10.84 -9.81 0.00
C LYS A 77 10.88 -10.76 1.19
N ASP A 78 12.05 -10.93 1.80
CA ASP A 78 12.23 -11.83 2.92
C ASP A 78 11.58 -11.28 4.21
N SER A 79 11.30 -9.98 4.26
CA SER A 79 10.61 -9.36 5.39
C SER A 79 9.10 -9.61 5.36
N VAL A 80 8.57 -10.09 4.24
CA VAL A 80 7.13 -10.33 4.07
C VAL A 80 6.80 -11.70 4.68
N LYS A 81 6.08 -11.69 5.81
CA LYS A 81 5.83 -12.92 6.58
C LYS A 81 4.65 -13.72 6.06
N ASN A 82 3.63 -13.05 5.51
CA ASN A 82 2.48 -13.74 4.93
C ASN A 82 2.91 -14.41 3.61
N ARG A 83 2.72 -15.72 3.51
CA ARG A 83 3.18 -16.49 2.36
C ARG A 83 2.56 -16.06 1.04
N SER A 84 1.26 -15.86 1.06
CA SER A 84 0.53 -15.44 -0.14
C SER A 84 1.00 -14.06 -0.63
N ARG A 85 1.22 -13.14 0.31
CA ARG A 85 1.73 -11.80 -0.01
C ARG A 85 3.16 -11.87 -0.53
N HIS A 86 4.01 -12.66 0.12
CA HIS A 86 5.38 -12.87 -0.32
C HIS A 86 5.43 -13.35 -1.76
N ASP A 87 4.60 -14.33 -2.11
CA ASP A 87 4.60 -14.91 -3.45
C ASP A 87 4.13 -13.89 -4.49
N ALA A 88 3.12 -13.09 -4.16
CA ALA A 88 2.66 -12.03 -5.05
C ALA A 88 3.75 -10.98 -5.28
N TYR A 89 4.43 -10.57 -4.22
CA TYR A 89 5.50 -9.57 -4.33
C TYR A 89 6.72 -10.11 -5.09
N PHE A 90 6.98 -11.41 -4.95
CA PHE A 90 8.04 -12.04 -5.74
C PHE A 90 7.75 -11.92 -7.25
N GLU A 91 6.51 -12.13 -7.67
CA GLU A 91 6.12 -11.97 -9.07
C GLU A 91 6.31 -10.54 -9.56
N VAL A 92 5.96 -9.54 -8.72
CA VAL A 92 6.21 -8.14 -9.05
C VAL A 92 7.70 -7.88 -9.21
N TRP A 93 8.51 -8.40 -8.30
CA TRP A 93 9.97 -8.29 -8.38
C TRP A 93 10.50 -8.85 -9.69
N ASP A 94 10.00 -10.01 -10.08
CA ASP A 94 10.46 -10.69 -11.30
C ASP A 94 10.08 -9.90 -12.55
N ILE A 95 8.86 -9.37 -12.60
CA ILE A 95 8.41 -8.53 -13.71
C ILE A 95 9.28 -7.28 -13.82
N MET A 96 9.54 -6.61 -12.70
CA MET A 96 10.32 -5.38 -12.71
C MET A 96 11.79 -5.65 -13.07
N ARG A 97 12.31 -6.79 -12.63
CA ARG A 97 13.67 -7.20 -13.02
C ARG A 97 13.78 -7.37 -14.53
N GLY A 98 12.81 -8.05 -15.14
CA GLY A 98 12.79 -8.23 -16.59
C GLY A 98 12.62 -6.91 -17.34
N TRP A 99 11.72 -6.05 -16.86
CA TRP A 99 11.51 -4.73 -17.44
C TRP A 99 12.79 -3.86 -17.34
N GLY A 100 13.43 -3.86 -16.19
CA GLY A 100 14.63 -3.05 -15.96
C GLY A 100 15.84 -3.50 -16.78
N ALA A 101 15.86 -4.76 -17.22
CA ALA A 101 16.91 -5.28 -18.07
C ALA A 101 16.74 -4.90 -19.55
N LYS A 102 15.57 -4.43 -19.96
CA LYS A 102 15.31 -4.00 -21.33
C LYS A 102 15.99 -2.66 -21.61
N ARG A 103 16.48 -2.53 -22.82
CA ARG A 103 17.10 -1.28 -23.26
C ARG A 103 16.12 -0.34 -23.93
#